data_1e00a7400ada136a4729e542e87e9871
#
_entry.id   1e00a7400ada136a4729e542e87e9871
#
_cell.length_a   1.000
_cell.length_b   1.000
_cell.length_c   1.000
_cell.angle_alpha   90.00
_cell.angle_beta   90.00
_cell.angle_gamma   90.00
#
_symmetry.space_group_name_H-M   'P 1'
#
loop_
_entity.id
_entity.type
_entity.pdbx_description
1 polymer ?
#
loop_
_entity_poly.entity_id
_entity_poly.type
_entity_poly.pdbx_seq_one_letter_code
_entity_poly.pdbx_strand_id
1 'polypeptide(L)'
;MAEGLNRVMLFGNLGADPELRVTPSGQAILKLRLATTESYLDKSNTRQERTEWHSITIWGKRGEALGKILTKGDRVFIEGSLRTSSYEKNGEKRYRTEIIANNVILGGGRARGAGAGDEAPRTSYGGGRGGSGGG
;
A
#
# COMPACT_ATOMS: atom_id res chain seq x y z
N MET A 1 1.04 -31.45 10.18
CA MET A 1 1.70 -30.15 10.21
C MET A 1 0.76 -29.10 10.77
N ALA A 2 1.24 -28.29 11.66
CA ALA A 2 0.42 -27.26 12.28
C ALA A 2 0.19 -26.11 11.29
N GLU A 3 -1.00 -25.57 11.33
CA GLU A 3 -1.33 -24.42 10.50
C GLU A 3 -0.92 -23.13 11.19
N GLY A 4 -0.53 -22.15 10.40
CA GLY A 4 -0.18 -20.85 10.90
C GLY A 4 -1.03 -19.78 10.26
N LEU A 5 -0.77 -18.55 10.64
CA LEU A 5 -1.48 -17.39 10.06
C LEU A 5 -0.47 -16.45 9.45
N ASN A 6 -0.72 -16.06 8.21
CA ASN A 6 0.12 -15.09 7.51
C ASN A 6 -0.78 -14.02 6.94
N ARG A 7 -0.87 -12.89 7.63
CA ARG A 7 -1.78 -11.82 7.25
C ARG A 7 -1.17 -10.48 7.55
N VAL A 8 -1.29 -9.59 6.58
CA VAL A 8 -0.78 -8.23 6.66
C VAL A 8 -1.90 -7.27 6.33
N MET A 9 -2.02 -6.21 7.10
CA MET A 9 -2.97 -5.13 6.84
C MET A 9 -2.22 -3.82 6.85
N LEU A 10 -2.40 -3.04 5.78
CA LEU A 10 -1.71 -1.77 5.64
C LEU A 10 -2.70 -0.71 5.15
N PHE A 11 -2.53 0.49 5.64
CA PHE A 11 -3.34 1.62 5.20
C PHE A 11 -2.38 2.78 4.96
N GLY A 12 -2.32 3.25 3.71
CA GLY A 12 -1.37 4.28 3.37
C GLY A 12 -1.64 4.88 2.01
N ASN A 13 -0.62 5.51 1.47
CA ASN A 13 -0.74 6.21 0.19
C ASN A 13 0.20 5.61 -0.84
N LEU A 14 -0.24 5.59 -2.09
CA LEU A 14 0.61 5.12 -3.17
C LEU A 14 1.70 6.13 -3.44
N GLY A 15 2.94 5.64 -3.47
CA GLY A 15 4.10 6.50 -3.70
C GLY A 15 4.46 6.66 -5.16
N ALA A 16 3.80 5.90 -6.03
CA ALA A 16 4.03 5.96 -7.46
C ALA A 16 2.79 5.45 -8.17
N ASP A 17 2.69 5.73 -9.46
CA ASP A 17 1.60 5.17 -10.25
C ASP A 17 1.77 3.65 -10.29
N PRO A 18 0.66 2.90 -10.26
CA PRO A 18 0.75 1.44 -10.34
C PRO A 18 1.37 0.99 -11.66
N GLU A 19 2.08 -0.11 -11.58
CA GLU A 19 2.72 -0.69 -12.76
C GLU A 19 2.03 -2.00 -13.09
N LEU A 20 1.42 -2.06 -14.28
CA LEU A 20 0.74 -3.27 -14.72
C LEU A 20 1.64 -4.04 -15.66
N ARG A 21 1.81 -5.32 -15.39
CA ARG A 21 2.60 -6.21 -16.21
C ARG A 21 1.78 -7.43 -16.58
N VAL A 22 2.18 -8.08 -17.65
CA VAL A 22 1.54 -9.32 -18.11
C VAL A 22 2.61 -10.39 -18.21
N THR A 23 2.35 -11.53 -17.57
CA THR A 23 3.29 -12.64 -17.63
C THR A 23 3.25 -13.30 -18.99
N PRO A 24 4.29 -14.11 -19.33
CA PRO A 24 4.25 -14.85 -20.60
C PRO A 24 3.03 -15.74 -20.76
N SER A 25 2.42 -16.18 -19.64
CA SER A 25 1.21 -16.98 -19.70
C SER A 25 -0.05 -16.14 -19.85
N GLY A 26 0.09 -14.80 -19.92
CA GLY A 26 -1.04 -13.92 -20.14
C GLY A 26 -1.73 -13.43 -18.88
N GLN A 27 -1.14 -13.68 -17.73
CA GLN A 27 -1.75 -13.29 -16.47
C GLN A 27 -1.30 -11.88 -16.07
N ALA A 28 -2.26 -11.05 -15.65
CA ALA A 28 -1.96 -9.68 -15.24
C ALA A 28 -1.39 -9.65 -13.82
N ILE A 29 -0.41 -8.78 -13.62
CA ILE A 29 0.18 -8.53 -12.31
C ILE A 29 0.28 -7.04 -12.13
N LEU A 30 -0.34 -6.54 -11.05
CA LEU A 30 -0.26 -5.12 -10.73
C LEU A 30 0.71 -4.93 -9.57
N LYS A 31 1.68 -4.05 -9.74
CA LYS A 31 2.67 -3.74 -8.72
C LYS A 31 2.40 -2.37 -8.14
N LEU A 32 2.34 -2.29 -6.82
CA LEU A 32 2.12 -1.03 -6.13
C LEU A 32 3.25 -0.76 -5.15
N ARG A 33 3.54 0.52 -4.93
CA ARG A 33 4.43 0.98 -3.88
C ARG A 33 3.59 1.75 -2.88
N LEU A 34 3.47 1.21 -1.68
CA LEU A 34 2.62 1.82 -0.64
C LEU A 34 3.50 2.39 0.46
N ALA A 35 3.22 3.62 0.84
CA ALA A 35 3.92 4.28 1.93
C ALA A 35 3.01 4.34 3.14
N THR A 36 3.49 3.84 4.27
CA THR A 36 2.80 4.02 5.54
C THR A 36 3.66 4.93 6.40
N THR A 37 3.04 5.96 6.94
CA THR A 37 3.75 6.96 7.72
C THR A 37 3.22 7.00 9.13
N GLU A 38 4.12 6.95 10.10
CA GLU A 38 3.78 7.01 11.51
C GLU A 38 4.47 8.22 12.13
N SER A 39 3.78 8.86 13.06
CA SER A 39 4.35 9.94 13.85
C SER A 39 4.61 9.44 15.25
N TYR A 40 5.72 9.83 15.82
CA TYR A 40 6.04 9.47 17.19
C TYR A 40 6.86 10.57 17.83
N LEU A 41 6.94 10.54 19.16
CA LEU A 41 7.78 11.46 19.90
C LEU A 41 9.05 10.75 20.29
N ASP A 42 10.18 11.40 20.03
CA ASP A 42 11.46 10.81 20.45
C ASP A 42 11.76 11.16 21.91
N LYS A 43 12.94 10.79 22.37
CA LYS A 43 13.30 11.00 23.77
C LYS A 43 13.40 12.47 24.14
N SER A 44 13.57 13.34 23.15
CA SER A 44 13.64 14.78 23.36
C SER A 44 12.29 15.46 23.24
N ASN A 45 11.20 14.67 23.14
CA ASN A 45 9.86 15.19 22.95
C ASN A 45 9.70 15.91 21.61
N THR A 46 10.56 15.59 20.65
CA THR A 46 10.47 16.14 19.32
C THR A 46 9.67 15.18 18.44
N ARG A 47 8.72 15.73 17.66
CA ARG A 47 7.91 14.90 16.80
C ARG A 47 8.73 14.43 15.62
N GLN A 48 8.71 13.13 15.40
CA GLN A 48 9.40 12.49 14.30
C GLN A 48 8.42 11.75 13.44
N GLU A 49 8.78 11.53 12.19
CA GLU A 49 7.99 10.74 11.26
C GLU A 49 8.84 9.60 10.73
N ARG A 50 8.19 8.46 10.55
CA ARG A 50 8.82 7.31 9.94
C ARG A 50 7.94 6.81 8.82
N THR A 51 8.52 6.66 7.65
CA THR A 51 7.80 6.16 6.50
C THR A 51 8.39 4.82 6.11
N GLU A 52 7.52 3.83 5.98
CA GLU A 52 7.92 2.51 5.49
C GLU A 52 7.35 2.31 4.10
N TRP A 53 8.15 1.73 3.24
CA TRP A 53 7.75 1.45 1.87
C TRP A 53 7.47 -0.03 1.71
N HIS A 54 6.33 -0.33 1.11
CA HIS A 54 5.91 -1.71 0.95
C HIS A 54 5.68 -2.01 -0.51
N SER A 55 6.12 -3.20 -0.95
CA SER A 55 5.87 -3.67 -2.29
C SER A 55 4.64 -4.56 -2.28
N ILE A 56 3.64 -4.18 -3.06
CA ILE A 56 2.36 -4.88 -3.10
C ILE A 56 2.17 -5.49 -4.48
N THR A 57 1.69 -6.71 -4.53
CA THR A 57 1.42 -7.39 -5.79
C THR A 57 -0.02 -7.86 -5.80
N ILE A 58 -0.73 -7.55 -6.88
CA ILE A 58 -2.12 -7.97 -7.05
C ILE A 58 -2.21 -8.75 -8.36
N TRP A 59 -2.66 -9.99 -8.27
CA TRP A 59 -2.72 -10.89 -9.41
C TRP A 59 -4.08 -10.86 -10.10
N GLY A 60 -4.07 -11.08 -11.39
CA GLY A 60 -5.27 -11.37 -12.15
C GLY A 60 -6.08 -10.16 -12.53
N LYS A 61 -7.35 -10.39 -12.80
CA LYS A 61 -8.24 -9.34 -13.30
C LYS A 61 -8.45 -8.21 -12.32
N ARG A 62 -8.39 -8.51 -11.03
CA ARG A 62 -8.51 -7.46 -10.02
C ARG A 62 -7.36 -6.47 -10.15
N GLY A 63 -6.14 -6.97 -10.37
CA GLY A 63 -5.00 -6.09 -10.59
C GLY A 63 -5.17 -5.25 -11.83
N GLU A 64 -5.67 -5.87 -12.89
CA GLU A 64 -5.91 -5.18 -14.13
C GLU A 64 -6.91 -4.03 -13.94
N ALA A 65 -8.01 -4.33 -13.23
CA ALA A 65 -9.04 -3.32 -12.99
C ALA A 65 -8.52 -2.18 -12.12
N LEU A 66 -7.80 -2.52 -11.06
CA LEU A 66 -7.28 -1.50 -10.16
C LEU A 66 -6.23 -0.63 -10.83
N GLY A 67 -5.47 -1.20 -11.75
CA GLY A 67 -4.48 -0.44 -12.49
C GLY A 67 -5.07 0.69 -13.32
N LYS A 68 -6.36 0.60 -13.63
CA LYS A 68 -7.02 1.63 -14.43
C LYS A 68 -7.53 2.78 -13.59
N ILE A 69 -7.70 2.57 -12.29
CA ILE A 69 -8.30 3.59 -11.44
C ILE A 69 -7.36 4.15 -10.38
N LEU A 70 -6.31 3.43 -10.04
CA LEU A 70 -5.37 3.90 -9.01
C LEU A 70 -4.30 4.78 -9.61
N THR A 71 -3.92 5.82 -8.89
CA THR A 71 -2.83 6.70 -9.29
C THR A 71 -1.99 7.05 -8.07
N LYS A 72 -0.81 7.62 -8.34
CA LYS A 72 0.07 8.09 -7.29
C LYS A 72 -0.68 9.03 -6.35
N GLY A 73 -0.50 8.82 -5.06
CA GLY A 73 -1.13 9.65 -4.04
C GLY A 73 -2.44 9.11 -3.52
N ASP A 74 -3.02 8.13 -4.20
CA ASP A 74 -4.27 7.55 -3.73
C ASP A 74 -4.08 6.85 -2.40
N ARG A 75 -5.10 6.93 -1.58
CA ARG A 75 -5.09 6.31 -0.26
C ARG A 75 -5.82 4.99 -0.34
N VAL A 76 -5.17 3.92 0.11
CA VAL A 76 -5.74 2.59 -0.01
C VAL A 76 -5.47 1.77 1.24
N PHE A 77 -6.38 0.85 1.50
CA PHE A 77 -6.24 -0.16 2.53
C PHE A 77 -5.95 -1.49 1.83
N ILE A 78 -4.89 -2.15 2.26
CA ILE A 78 -4.43 -3.40 1.65
C ILE A 78 -4.50 -4.50 2.70
N GLU A 79 -5.04 -5.65 2.32
CA GLU A 79 -5.00 -6.83 3.15
C GLU A 79 -4.46 -7.98 2.33
N GLY A 80 -3.50 -8.71 2.88
CA GLY A 80 -2.91 -9.81 2.15
C GLY A 80 -1.99 -10.62 3.02
N SER A 81 -0.99 -11.23 2.40
CA SER A 81 -0.03 -12.06 3.10
C SER A 81 1.38 -11.71 2.63
N LEU A 82 2.35 -12.00 3.49
CA LEU A 82 3.76 -11.82 3.16
C LEU A 82 4.24 -12.99 2.32
N ARG A 83 5.04 -12.69 1.33
CA ARG A 83 5.68 -13.73 0.52
C ARG A 83 7.12 -13.32 0.26
N THR A 84 8.03 -14.22 0.56
CA THR A 84 9.44 -14.01 0.27
C THR A 84 9.85 -14.94 -0.85
N SER A 85 10.48 -14.39 -1.86
CA SER A 85 11.00 -15.17 -2.98
C SER A 85 12.47 -14.88 -3.13
N SER A 86 13.16 -15.73 -3.87
CA SER A 86 14.58 -15.54 -4.11
C SER A 86 14.81 -15.31 -5.60
N TYR A 87 15.86 -14.59 -5.89
CA TYR A 87 16.29 -14.37 -7.26
C TYR A 87 17.80 -14.25 -7.27
N GLU A 88 18.38 -14.37 -8.45
CA GLU A 88 19.83 -14.26 -8.59
C GLU A 88 20.17 -12.96 -9.27
N LYS A 89 21.19 -12.28 -8.74
CA LYS A 89 21.72 -11.10 -9.36
C LYS A 89 23.22 -11.12 -9.23
N ASN A 90 23.91 -11.05 -10.37
CA ASN A 90 25.36 -11.08 -10.41
C ASN A 90 25.94 -12.30 -9.72
N GLY A 91 25.27 -13.43 -9.86
CA GLY A 91 25.73 -14.68 -9.25
C GLY A 91 25.41 -14.82 -7.77
N GLU A 92 24.74 -13.83 -7.19
CA GLU A 92 24.38 -13.87 -5.79
C GLU A 92 22.92 -14.14 -5.61
N LYS A 93 22.58 -14.96 -4.62
CA LYS A 93 21.19 -15.25 -4.29
C LYS A 93 20.67 -14.14 -3.41
N ARG A 94 19.58 -13.54 -3.82
CA ARG A 94 18.96 -12.46 -3.06
C ARG A 94 17.52 -12.79 -2.78
N TYR A 95 16.98 -12.13 -1.78
CA TYR A 95 15.61 -12.38 -1.34
C TYR A 95 14.80 -11.10 -1.47
N ARG A 96 13.52 -11.29 -1.75
CA ARG A 96 12.60 -10.18 -1.88
C ARG A 96 11.32 -10.52 -1.16
N THR A 97 10.90 -9.62 -0.29
CA THR A 97 9.65 -9.80 0.44
C THR A 97 8.63 -8.84 -0.12
N GLU A 98 7.48 -9.37 -0.45
CA GLU A 98 6.39 -8.56 -0.97
C GLU A 98 5.10 -9.00 -0.32
N ILE A 99 4.06 -8.18 -0.49
CA ILE A 99 2.75 -8.47 0.03
C ILE A 99 1.85 -8.83 -1.12
N ILE A 100 1.28 -10.03 -1.07
CA ILE A 100 0.32 -10.47 -2.06
C ILE A 100 -1.04 -10.04 -1.57
N ALA A 101 -1.65 -9.08 -2.24
CA ALA A 101 -2.90 -8.50 -1.79
C ALA A 101 -4.08 -9.40 -2.14
N ASN A 102 -4.91 -9.66 -1.15
CA ASN A 102 -6.16 -10.38 -1.34
C ASN A 102 -7.33 -9.42 -1.42
N ASN A 103 -7.18 -8.25 -0.81
CA ASN A 103 -8.27 -7.30 -0.73
C ASN A 103 -7.70 -5.90 -0.78
N VAL A 104 -8.32 -5.03 -1.57
CA VAL A 104 -7.91 -3.63 -1.69
C VAL A 104 -9.15 -2.78 -1.57
N ILE A 105 -9.13 -1.86 -0.61
CA ILE A 105 -10.25 -0.95 -0.38
C ILE A 105 -9.73 0.46 -0.59
N LEU A 106 -10.43 1.22 -1.42
CA LEU A 106 -10.05 2.60 -1.69
C LEU A 106 -10.38 3.46 -0.50
N GLY A 107 -9.40 4.22 -0.05
CA GLY A 107 -9.55 5.02 1.15
C GLY A 107 -10.35 6.30 0.95
N GLY A 108 -10.46 6.74 -0.29
CA GLY A 108 -11.27 7.90 -0.60
C GLY A 108 -10.79 9.20 -0.02
N GLY A 109 -9.61 9.21 0.57
CA GLY A 109 -9.12 10.39 1.24
C GLY A 109 -8.53 11.44 0.34
N ARG A 110 -8.17 11.07 -0.88
CA ARG A 110 -7.58 12.01 -1.78
C ARG A 110 -8.66 12.83 -2.47
N ALA A 111 -8.46 14.12 -2.49
CA ALA A 111 -9.36 14.99 -3.20
C ALA A 111 -9.15 14.79 -4.69
N ARG A 112 -9.93 13.98 -5.23
CA ARG A 112 -9.81 13.68 -6.63
C ARG A 112 -10.85 14.47 -7.38
N GLY A 113 -10.50 15.46 -7.73
CA GLY A 113 -11.47 16.30 -8.27
C GLY A 113 -12.45 16.61 -7.20
N ALA A 114 -12.64 16.73 -6.88
CA ALA A 114 -13.31 16.96 -5.89
C ALA A 114 -13.60 17.12 -4.96
N GLY A 115 -13.31 17.11 -5.12
CA GLY A 115 -13.50 17.15 -4.50
C GLY A 115 -13.64 17.29 -3.69
N ALA A 116 -13.77 17.39 -3.49
CA ALA A 116 -13.84 17.25 -2.79
C ALA A 116 -13.99 17.17 -1.89
N GLY A 117 -13.91 17.18 -1.76
CA GLY A 117 -13.99 16.88 -0.97
C GLY A 117 -13.83 16.94 -0.18
N ASP A 118 -13.73 16.86 -0.01
CA ASP A 118 -13.60 16.65 0.74
C ASP A 118 -13.53 16.65 1.65
N GLU A 119 -13.49 16.80 1.88
CA GLU A 119 -13.41 16.55 2.70
C GLU A 119 -13.40 16.34 3.57
N ALA A 120 -13.33 16.42 3.77
CA ALA A 120 -13.30 15.99 4.62
C ALA A 120 -13.14 15.79 5.43
N PRO A 121 -13.24 15.65 5.73
CA PRO A 121 -13.05 15.19 6.55
C PRO A 121 -12.54 14.95 7.27
N ARG A 122 -12.46 14.93 7.42
CA ARG A 122 -12.12 14.38 7.98
C ARG A 122 -11.92 13.97 8.72
N THR A 123 -11.76 13.75 8.87
CA THR A 123 -11.64 13.04 9.55
C THR A 123 -11.41 12.76 10.15
N SER A 124 -11.40 12.79 10.42
CA SER A 124 -11.37 12.18 11.00
C SER A 124 -11.26 11.80 11.60
N TYR A 125 -11.01 11.77 11.88
CA TYR A 125 -10.95 11.13 12.53
C TYR A 125 -10.58 11.36 13.10
N GLY A 126 -10.48 11.74 12.87
CA GLY A 126 -10.20 11.66 13.36
C GLY A 126 -9.72 12.04 13.46
N GLY A 127 -9.56 12.49 13.22
CA GLY A 127 -9.31 12.42 13.46
C GLY A 127 -8.80 12.80 13.35
N GLY A 128 -8.68 13.17 13.17
CA GLY A 128 -8.41 12.96 13.25
C GLY A 128 -7.93 13.51 13.12
N ARG A 129 -7.73 13.79 13.10
CA ARG A 129 -7.48 13.81 13.02
C ARG A 129 -7.02 13.78 13.00
N GLY A 130 -7.00 14.19 12.46
CA GLY A 130 -6.76 13.72 12.46
C GLY A 130 -6.22 13.84 12.15
N GLY A 131 -6.09 14.13 11.84
CA GLY A 131 -5.88 13.76 11.76
C GLY A 131 -5.36 13.94 11.46
N SER A 132 -5.20 14.00 11.39
CA SER A 132 -5.00 13.74 11.24
C SER A 132 -4.62 13.59 11.03
N GLY A 133 -4.49 13.73 10.76
CA GLY A 133 -4.43 13.17 10.67
C GLY A 133 -4.25 13.12 10.36
N GLY A 134 -4.20 13.17 10.20
CA GLY A 134 -4.32 12.81 10.13
C GLY A 134 -4.19 12.94 9.96
N GLY A 135 -4.01 13.02 9.80
CA GLY A 135 -4.13 12.77 9.89
C GLY A 135 -4.00 12.82 9.77
#